data_a553c164576080897df914360ab42f49
#
_entry.id   a553c164576080897df914360ab42f49
#
_cell.length_a   1.000
_cell.length_b   1.000
_cell.length_c   1.000
_cell.angle_alpha   90.00
_cell.angle_beta   90.00
_cell.angle_gamma   90.00
#
_symmetry.space_group_name_H-M   'P 1'
#
loop_
_entity.id
_entity.type
_entity.pdbx_description
1 polymer ?
#
loop_
_entity_poly.entity_id
_entity_poly.type
_entity_poly.pdbx_seq_one_letter_code
_entity_poly.pdbx_strand_id
1 'polypeptide(L)' 'MIEAITLDSLHNLSDAALWALFDETQDLLEELPCGSWERGIALANLRIIVSMIDRRRIAATPITM' A
#
# COMPACT_ATOMS: atom_id res chain seq x y z
N MET A 1 11.97 11.27 -0.99
CA MET A 1 10.68 11.97 -1.04
C MET A 1 9.57 11.00 -1.39
N ILE A 2 8.44 11.14 -0.73
CA ILE A 2 7.30 10.25 -0.93
C ILE A 2 6.35 10.86 -1.94
N GLU A 3 5.95 10.08 -2.93
CA GLU A 3 5.01 10.53 -3.94
C GLU A 3 3.66 9.87 -3.70
N ALA A 4 2.62 10.63 -4.00
CA ALA A 4 1.27 10.10 -3.92
C ALA A 4 1.04 9.07 -5.03
N ILE A 5 0.45 7.95 -4.66
CA ILE A 5 0.14 6.88 -5.59
C ILE A 5 -1.29 7.04 -6.07
N THR A 6 -1.55 6.67 -7.31
CA THR A 6 -2.91 6.65 -7.84
C THR A 6 -3.31 5.22 -8.15
N LEU A 7 -4.62 4.98 -8.21
CA LEU A 7 -5.12 3.66 -8.57
C LEU A 7 -4.63 3.24 -9.95
N ASP A 8 -4.57 4.20 -10.88
CA ASP A 8 -4.10 3.89 -12.24
C ASP A 8 -2.69 3.32 -12.24
N SER A 9 -1.82 3.85 -11.39
CA SER A 9 -0.44 3.38 -11.37
C SER A 9 -0.34 1.96 -10.83
N LEU A 10 -1.32 1.51 -10.06
CA LEU A 10 -1.32 0.17 -9.49
C LEU A 10 -1.87 -0.89 -10.43
N HIS A 11 -2.63 -0.48 -11.44
CA HIS A 11 -3.25 -1.46 -12.36
C HIS A 11 -2.23 -2.32 -13.08
N ASN A 12 -1.03 -1.81 -13.31
CA ASN A 12 0.00 -2.53 -14.05
C ASN A 12 0.87 -3.41 -13.18
N LEU A 13 0.65 -3.39 -11.87
CA LEU A 13 1.46 -4.16 -10.95
C LEU A 13 0.90 -5.57 -10.81
N SER A 14 1.82 -6.55 -10.71
CA SER A 14 1.42 -7.91 -10.38
C SER A 14 0.95 -7.98 -8.94
N ASP A 15 0.29 -9.06 -8.59
CA ASP A 15 -0.16 -9.26 -7.21
C ASP A 15 1.02 -9.26 -6.25
N ALA A 16 2.10 -9.93 -6.62
CA ALA A 16 3.29 -9.96 -5.77
C ALA A 16 3.89 -8.57 -5.60
N ALA A 17 3.88 -7.77 -6.67
CA ALA A 17 4.40 -6.39 -6.59
C ALA A 17 3.52 -5.53 -5.69
N LEU A 18 2.20 -5.73 -5.73
CA LEU A 18 1.29 -5.01 -4.85
C LEU A 18 1.57 -5.32 -3.39
N TRP A 19 1.75 -6.60 -3.05
CA TRP A 19 2.05 -6.98 -1.68
C TRP A 19 3.41 -6.44 -1.22
N ALA A 20 4.40 -6.45 -2.12
CA ALA A 20 5.70 -5.87 -1.79
C ALA A 20 5.57 -4.37 -1.50
N LEU A 21 4.77 -3.68 -2.30
CA LEU A 21 4.54 -2.26 -2.11
C LEU A 21 3.80 -1.99 -0.81
N PHE A 22 2.86 -2.84 -0.47
CA PHE A 22 2.13 -2.75 0.80
C PHE A 22 3.09 -2.85 1.98
N ASP A 23 3.96 -3.85 1.96
CA ASP A 23 4.94 -4.05 3.04
C ASP A 23 5.89 -2.86 3.15
N GLU A 24 6.40 -2.39 2.01
CA GLU A 24 7.28 -1.23 1.96
C GLU A 24 6.61 0.00 2.57
N THR A 25 5.36 0.23 2.22
CA THR A 25 4.64 1.39 2.70
C THR A 25 4.39 1.29 4.19
N GLN A 26 4.08 0.10 4.69
CA GLN A 26 3.91 -0.10 6.13
C GLN A 26 5.21 0.18 6.89
N ASP A 27 6.32 -0.33 6.38
CA ASP A 27 7.62 -0.09 7.01
C ASP A 27 7.93 1.40 7.04
N LEU A 28 7.63 2.08 5.94
CA LEU A 28 7.87 3.51 5.85
C LEU A 28 7.03 4.28 6.87
N LEU A 29 5.79 3.87 7.07
CA LEU A 29 4.92 4.51 8.05
C LEU A 29 5.51 4.42 9.45
N GLU A 30 6.15 3.31 9.78
CA GLU A 30 6.76 3.13 11.09
C GLU A 30 7.99 4.00 11.27
N GLU A 31 8.66 4.34 10.19
CA GLU A 31 9.88 5.15 10.24
C GLU A 31 9.60 6.65 10.24
N LEU A 32 8.47 7.07 9.70
CA LEU A 32 8.18 8.49 9.56
C LEU A 32 7.68 9.09 10.86
N PRO A 33 8.07 10.34 11.17
CA PRO A 33 7.61 10.99 12.39
C PRO A 33 6.09 11.14 12.40
N CYS A 34 5.53 10.96 13.58
CA CYS A 34 4.10 11.13 13.77
C CYS A 34 3.74 12.60 13.50
N GLY A 35 2.71 12.82 12.68
CA GLY A 35 2.27 14.15 12.36
C GLY A 35 2.97 14.82 11.19
N SER A 36 3.97 14.16 10.59
CA SER A 36 4.62 14.71 9.41
C SER A 36 3.68 14.60 8.20
N TRP A 37 3.86 15.51 7.25
CA TRP A 37 3.03 15.47 6.05
C TRP A 37 3.39 14.25 5.19
N GLU A 38 4.65 13.81 5.24
CA GLU A 38 5.07 12.60 4.52
C GLU A 38 4.33 11.38 5.05
N ARG A 39 4.12 11.34 6.36
CA ARG A 39 3.37 10.23 6.95
C ARG A 39 1.93 10.23 6.47
N GLY A 40 1.35 11.43 6.29
CA GLY A 40 0.02 11.55 5.74
C GLY A 40 -0.07 11.01 4.33
N ILE A 41 0.92 11.31 3.49
CA ILE A 41 0.97 10.78 2.12
C ILE A 41 1.13 9.27 2.14
N ALA A 42 2.02 8.74 2.98
CA ALA A 42 2.24 7.31 3.08
C ALA A 42 0.97 6.58 3.53
N LEU A 43 0.25 7.17 4.46
CA LEU A 43 -1.01 6.59 4.92
C LEU A 43 -2.05 6.57 3.80
N ALA A 44 -2.16 7.66 3.05
CA ALA A 44 -3.07 7.71 1.92
C ALA A 44 -2.68 6.69 0.86
N ASN A 45 -1.38 6.54 0.60
CA ASN A 45 -0.89 5.53 -0.33
C ASN A 45 -1.27 4.13 0.12
N LEU A 46 -1.12 3.85 1.41
CA LEU A 46 -1.47 2.55 1.96
C LEU A 46 -2.94 2.24 1.74
N ARG A 47 -3.80 3.22 1.93
CA ARG A 47 -5.24 3.05 1.72
C ARG A 47 -5.54 2.71 0.26
N ILE A 48 -4.85 3.36 -0.68
CA ILE A 48 -5.04 3.10 -2.10
C ILE A 48 -4.56 1.69 -2.44
N ILE A 49 -3.43 1.28 -1.89
CA ILE A 49 -2.90 -0.06 -2.10
C ILE A 49 -3.88 -1.11 -1.57
N VAL A 50 -4.39 -0.90 -0.36
CA VAL A 50 -5.36 -1.80 0.25
C VAL A 50 -6.62 -1.89 -0.60
N SER A 51 -7.09 -0.75 -1.12
CA SER A 51 -8.26 -0.74 -2.00
C SER A 51 -8.03 -1.59 -3.24
N MET A 52 -6.85 -1.52 -3.83
CA MET A 52 -6.55 -2.30 -5.02
C MET A 52 -6.47 -3.78 -4.69
N ILE A 53 -5.84 -4.12 -3.56
CA ILE A 53 -5.76 -5.51 -3.11
C ILE A 53 -7.17 -6.06 -2.89
N ASP A 54 -8.01 -5.27 -2.25
CA ASP A 54 -9.37 -5.68 -1.97
C ASP A 54 -10.17 -5.89 -3.26
N ARG A 55 -9.99 -5.00 -4.22
CA ARG A 55 -10.66 -5.12 -5.52
C ARG A 55 -10.26 -6.38 -6.27
N ARG A 56 -8.99 -6.75 -6.16
CA ARG A 56 -8.49 -7.97 -6.80
C ARG A 56 -8.77 -9.20 -5.98
N ARG A 57 -9.15 -9.01 -4.71
CA ARG A 57 -9.36 -10.10 -3.75
C ARG A 57 -8.13 -10.98 -3.62
N ILE A 58 -6.97 -10.32 -3.53
CA ILE A 58 -5.71 -11.01 -3.35
C ILE A 58 -5.56 -11.38 -1.89
N ALA A 59 -5.28 -12.64 -1.63
CA ALA A 59 -5.02 -13.09 -0.28
C ALA A 59 -3.52 -13.31 -0.09
N ALA A 60 -2.94 -12.69 0.93
CA ALA A 60 -1.52 -12.90 1.23
C ALA A 60 -1.31 -14.30 1.80
N THR A 61 -2.25 -14.75 2.61
CA THR A 61 -2.23 -16.11 3.14
C THR A 61 -3.62 -16.69 2.96
N PRO A 62 -3.71 -17.97 2.65
CA PRO A 62 -5.01 -18.59 2.53
C PRO A 62 -5.67 -18.57 3.90
N ILE A 63 -6.84 -18.00 3.94
CA ILE A 63 -7.64 -18.00 5.14
C ILE A 63 -8.65 -19.10 5.00
N THR A 64 -8.51 -20.08 5.85
CA THR A 64 -9.43 -21.19 5.84
C THR A 64 -10.43 -20.99 6.94
N MET A 65 -11.64 -21.04 6.57
CA MET A 65 -12.71 -20.89 7.54
C MET A 65 -13.22 -22.24 7.95
#